data_c3e0c636ccb8640017dcf55cd8b7d798
#
_entry.id   c3e0c636ccb8640017dcf55cd8b7d798
#
_cell.length_a   1.000
_cell.length_b   1.000
_cell.length_c   1.000
_cell.angle_alpha   90.00
_cell.angle_beta   90.00
_cell.angle_gamma   90.00
#
_symmetry.space_group_name_H-M   'P 1'
#
loop_
_entity.id
_entity.type
_entity.pdbx_description
1 polymer ?
#
loop_
_entity_poly.entity_id
_entity_poly.type
_entity_poly.pdbx_seq_one_letter_code
_entity_poly.pdbx_strand_id
1 'polypeptide(L)'
;MGEEFAASQPFPFFAHFEPKLGEAVRKGRRAEFAKFPEFQDPQKRETIPDPTTQKTFLSAKLNWQEVNEASHADWLVLYRDLLALRRREIVPRLKNIGGNAGSFRILQKGSICARWKLGDGSQLILAANLTDRPIGRVPLPGRRLWSAGADDNDYLGPWGVFWNIEVVEGVSTGS
;
A
#
# COMPACT_ATOMS: atom_id res chain seq x y z
N MET A 1 -5.62 -9.86 5.48
CA MET A 1 -5.09 -10.47 6.73
C MET A 1 -3.77 -11.14 6.41
N GLY A 2 -2.80 -11.03 7.29
CA GLY A 2 -1.47 -11.61 7.09
C GLY A 2 -0.56 -10.83 6.15
N GLU A 3 -0.96 -9.64 5.72
CA GLU A 3 -0.16 -8.78 4.85
C GLU A 3 1.14 -8.35 5.53
N GLU A 4 1.09 -8.11 6.83
CA GLU A 4 2.22 -7.66 7.66
C GLU A 4 3.39 -8.65 7.74
N PHE A 5 3.16 -9.91 7.39
CA PHE A 5 4.20 -10.92 7.26
C PHE A 5 4.16 -11.66 5.91
N ALA A 6 3.52 -11.05 4.91
CA ALA A 6 3.39 -11.59 3.55
C ALA A 6 2.87 -13.03 3.52
N ALA A 7 1.80 -13.33 4.29
CA ALA A 7 1.21 -14.66 4.37
C ALA A 7 0.95 -15.26 2.98
N SER A 8 1.26 -16.54 2.81
CA SER A 8 1.11 -17.24 1.52
C SER A 8 -0.35 -17.58 1.18
N GLN A 9 -1.25 -17.54 2.18
CA GLN A 9 -2.65 -17.87 1.98
C GLN A 9 -3.39 -16.76 1.24
N PRO A 10 -4.16 -17.10 0.20
CA PRO A 10 -5.03 -16.11 -0.46
C PRO A 10 -6.10 -15.62 0.51
N PHE A 11 -6.58 -14.40 0.29
CA PHE A 11 -7.68 -13.84 1.06
C PHE A 11 -8.93 -13.67 0.18
N PRO A 12 -9.60 -14.77 -0.23
CA PRO A 12 -10.84 -14.70 -0.98
C PRO A 12 -11.96 -14.10 -0.12
N PHE A 13 -12.93 -13.50 -0.75
CA PHE A 13 -14.16 -13.12 -0.07
C PHE A 13 -14.90 -14.37 0.39
N PHE A 14 -15.26 -14.41 1.66
CA PHE A 14 -16.11 -15.45 2.23
C PHE A 14 -17.12 -14.83 3.23
N ALA A 15 -18.30 -15.41 3.30
CA ALA A 15 -19.34 -14.97 4.21
C ALA A 15 -20.36 -16.08 4.45
N HIS A 16 -20.99 -16.05 5.62
CA HIS A 16 -22.12 -16.90 5.91
C HIS A 16 -23.43 -16.14 5.63
N PHE A 17 -24.26 -16.71 4.78
CA PHE A 17 -25.56 -16.17 4.42
C PHE A 17 -26.63 -17.24 4.53
N GLU A 18 -27.87 -16.84 4.73
CA GLU A 18 -29.04 -17.71 4.52
C GLU A 18 -29.04 -18.25 3.08
N PRO A 19 -29.54 -19.49 2.84
CA PRO A 19 -29.37 -20.20 1.56
C PRO A 19 -29.77 -19.39 0.33
N LYS A 20 -30.89 -18.67 0.36
CA LYS A 20 -31.38 -17.87 -0.77
C LYS A 20 -30.42 -16.70 -1.10
N LEU A 21 -29.96 -15.99 -0.06
CA LEU A 21 -29.02 -14.88 -0.24
C LEU A 21 -27.66 -15.39 -0.66
N GLY A 22 -27.18 -16.50 -0.11
CA GLY A 22 -25.92 -17.14 -0.50
C GLY A 22 -25.89 -17.52 -1.98
N GLU A 23 -27.00 -18.08 -2.50
CA GLU A 23 -27.10 -18.40 -3.92
C GLU A 23 -27.12 -17.14 -4.79
N ALA A 24 -27.81 -16.09 -4.38
CA ALA A 24 -27.82 -14.82 -5.10
C ALA A 24 -26.44 -14.16 -5.13
N VAL A 25 -25.71 -14.17 -4.01
CA VAL A 25 -24.33 -13.65 -3.93
C VAL A 25 -23.39 -14.43 -4.83
N ARG A 26 -23.43 -15.77 -4.81
CA ARG A 26 -22.64 -16.62 -5.69
C ARG A 26 -22.87 -16.33 -7.17
N LYS A 27 -24.14 -16.25 -7.59
CA LYS A 27 -24.53 -15.92 -8.97
C LYS A 27 -24.07 -14.52 -9.35
N GLY A 28 -24.29 -13.53 -8.47
CA GLY A 28 -23.90 -12.14 -8.69
C GLY A 28 -22.40 -11.99 -8.91
N ARG A 29 -21.57 -12.63 -8.08
CA ARG A 29 -20.12 -12.61 -8.23
C ARG A 29 -19.65 -13.22 -9.56
N ARG A 30 -20.19 -14.38 -9.94
CA ARG A 30 -19.87 -15.00 -11.23
C ARG A 30 -20.25 -14.11 -12.43
N ALA A 31 -21.40 -13.43 -12.34
CA ALA A 31 -21.84 -12.48 -13.38
C ALA A 31 -20.94 -11.22 -13.43
N GLU A 32 -20.51 -10.72 -12.27
CA GLU A 32 -19.57 -9.61 -12.19
C GLU A 32 -18.22 -9.95 -12.80
N PHE A 33 -17.63 -11.08 -12.40
CA PHE A 33 -16.33 -11.53 -12.90
C PHE A 33 -16.35 -11.91 -14.39
N ALA A 34 -17.50 -12.28 -14.96
CA ALA A 34 -17.62 -12.54 -16.39
C ALA A 34 -17.29 -11.34 -17.29
N LYS A 35 -17.23 -10.12 -16.71
CA LYS A 35 -16.81 -8.90 -17.42
C LYS A 35 -15.29 -8.82 -17.63
N PHE A 36 -14.50 -9.57 -16.86
CA PHE A 36 -13.05 -9.60 -17.00
C PHE A 36 -12.62 -10.62 -18.07
N PRO A 37 -11.62 -10.28 -18.90
CA PRO A 37 -11.17 -11.17 -19.99
C PRO A 37 -10.81 -12.58 -19.51
N GLU A 38 -10.19 -12.71 -18.35
CA GLU A 38 -9.74 -13.99 -17.78
C GLU A 38 -10.91 -14.92 -17.46
N PHE A 39 -12.12 -14.38 -17.21
CA PHE A 39 -13.31 -15.12 -16.78
C PHE A 39 -14.43 -15.12 -17.84
N GLN A 40 -14.16 -14.76 -19.08
CA GLN A 40 -15.14 -14.88 -20.17
C GLN A 40 -15.46 -16.34 -20.48
N ASP A 41 -14.49 -17.25 -20.29
CA ASP A 41 -14.69 -18.68 -20.41
C ASP A 41 -15.54 -19.21 -19.24
N PRO A 42 -16.65 -19.92 -19.51
CA PRO A 42 -17.47 -20.54 -18.45
C PRO A 42 -16.71 -21.48 -17.53
N GLN A 43 -15.73 -22.26 -18.06
CA GLN A 43 -14.94 -23.19 -17.27
C GLN A 43 -14.04 -22.45 -16.29
N LYS A 44 -13.44 -21.34 -16.70
CA LYS A 44 -12.64 -20.49 -15.80
C LYS A 44 -13.49 -19.82 -14.72
N ARG A 45 -14.76 -19.48 -15.01
CA ARG A 45 -15.67 -18.94 -14.00
C ARG A 45 -15.98 -19.94 -12.87
N GLU A 46 -15.92 -21.25 -13.14
CA GLU A 46 -16.10 -22.27 -12.11
C GLU A 46 -14.93 -22.31 -11.11
N THR A 47 -13.75 -21.77 -11.48
CA THR A 47 -12.61 -21.68 -10.56
C THR A 47 -12.73 -20.56 -9.54
N ILE A 48 -13.70 -19.64 -9.73
CA ILE A 48 -13.95 -18.57 -8.76
C ILE A 48 -14.47 -19.19 -7.45
N PRO A 49 -13.77 -18.98 -6.32
CA PRO A 49 -14.17 -19.56 -5.05
C PRO A 49 -15.61 -19.17 -4.67
N ASP A 50 -16.40 -20.17 -4.27
CA ASP A 50 -17.74 -19.93 -3.73
C ASP A 50 -17.60 -19.31 -2.33
N PRO A 51 -18.06 -18.08 -2.10
CA PRO A 51 -17.88 -17.39 -0.84
C PRO A 51 -18.64 -18.02 0.34
N THR A 52 -19.60 -18.88 0.05
CA THR A 52 -20.47 -19.49 1.07
C THR A 52 -19.98 -20.84 1.56
N THR A 53 -18.88 -21.37 0.97
CA THR A 53 -18.37 -22.67 1.35
C THR A 53 -17.33 -22.62 2.45
N GLN A 54 -17.36 -23.60 3.33
CA GLN A 54 -16.32 -23.80 4.34
C GLN A 54 -14.92 -23.92 3.72
N LYS A 55 -14.81 -24.53 2.53
CA LYS A 55 -13.53 -24.65 1.80
C LYS A 55 -12.90 -23.29 1.54
N THR A 56 -13.68 -22.31 1.10
CA THR A 56 -13.20 -20.94 0.85
C THR A 56 -12.73 -20.29 2.13
N PHE A 57 -13.47 -20.42 3.22
CA PHE A 57 -13.03 -19.94 4.53
C PHE A 57 -11.73 -20.60 4.99
N LEU A 58 -11.64 -21.92 4.89
CA LEU A 58 -10.44 -22.66 5.32
C LEU A 58 -9.20 -22.30 4.48
N SER A 59 -9.37 -22.01 3.18
CA SER A 59 -8.26 -21.55 2.33
C SER A 59 -7.73 -20.16 2.71
N ALA A 60 -8.54 -19.36 3.39
CA ALA A 60 -8.15 -18.04 3.87
C ALA A 60 -7.54 -18.03 5.29
N LYS A 61 -7.52 -19.18 5.97
CA LYS A 61 -6.93 -19.26 7.32
C LYS A 61 -5.43 -19.10 7.24
N LEU A 62 -4.90 -18.16 8.02
CA LEU A 62 -3.47 -17.90 8.08
C LEU A 62 -2.72 -19.09 8.68
N ASN A 63 -1.58 -19.41 8.09
CA ASN A 63 -0.59 -20.29 8.69
C ASN A 63 0.37 -19.45 9.55
N TRP A 64 0.13 -19.37 10.84
CA TRP A 64 0.95 -18.58 11.75
C TRP A 64 2.39 -19.12 11.93
N GLN A 65 2.68 -20.34 11.45
CA GLN A 65 4.04 -20.89 11.48
C GLN A 65 4.97 -20.13 10.52
N GLU A 66 4.44 -19.60 9.42
CA GLU A 66 5.19 -18.86 8.41
C GLU A 66 5.90 -17.61 8.98
N VAL A 67 5.35 -17.00 10.04
CA VAL A 67 5.98 -15.84 10.70
C VAL A 67 7.42 -16.10 11.13
N ASN A 68 7.78 -17.35 11.39
CA ASN A 68 9.12 -17.76 11.82
C ASN A 68 10.07 -18.04 10.64
N GLU A 69 9.58 -18.06 9.42
CA GLU A 69 10.40 -18.23 8.23
C GLU A 69 11.06 -16.89 7.84
N ALA A 70 12.33 -16.93 7.41
CA ALA A 70 13.15 -15.74 7.23
C ALA A 70 12.46 -14.66 6.36
N SER A 71 11.90 -15.03 5.20
CA SER A 71 11.23 -14.09 4.30
C SER A 71 10.00 -13.41 4.92
N HIS A 72 9.22 -14.14 5.70
CA HIS A 72 8.03 -13.63 6.38
C HIS A 72 8.40 -12.78 7.60
N ALA A 73 9.44 -13.19 8.33
CA ALA A 73 9.98 -12.42 9.45
C ALA A 73 10.52 -11.06 9.00
N ASP A 74 11.23 -11.00 7.86
CA ASP A 74 11.75 -9.75 7.28
C ASP A 74 10.60 -8.78 6.91
N TRP A 75 9.51 -9.29 6.34
CA TRP A 75 8.31 -8.48 6.09
C TRP A 75 7.71 -7.92 7.38
N LEU A 76 7.62 -8.73 8.43
CA LEU A 76 7.09 -8.28 9.71
C LEU A 76 7.98 -7.19 10.34
N VAL A 77 9.32 -7.31 10.22
CA VAL A 77 10.27 -6.27 10.64
C VAL A 77 10.03 -4.99 9.85
N LEU A 78 9.94 -5.07 8.52
CA LEU A 78 9.65 -3.91 7.67
C LEU A 78 8.37 -3.19 8.10
N TYR A 79 7.27 -3.91 8.33
CA TYR A 79 6.01 -3.31 8.79
C TYR A 79 6.14 -2.63 10.15
N ARG A 80 6.83 -3.26 11.10
CA ARG A 80 7.08 -2.67 12.43
C ARG A 80 7.88 -1.37 12.32
N ASP A 81 8.93 -1.37 11.52
CA ASP A 81 9.82 -0.22 11.35
C ASP A 81 9.09 0.94 10.67
N LEU A 82 8.33 0.66 9.59
CA LEU A 82 7.53 1.68 8.91
C LEU A 82 6.42 2.25 9.80
N LEU A 83 5.75 1.42 10.60
CA LEU A 83 4.76 1.89 11.56
C LEU A 83 5.39 2.71 12.70
N ALA A 84 6.55 2.31 13.18
CA ALA A 84 7.30 3.08 14.18
C ALA A 84 7.75 4.43 13.62
N LEU A 85 8.30 4.45 12.40
CA LEU A 85 8.66 5.66 11.67
C LEU A 85 7.43 6.59 11.51
N ARG A 86 6.31 6.05 11.05
CA ARG A 86 5.07 6.80 10.89
C ARG A 86 4.60 7.43 12.19
N ARG A 87 4.62 6.66 13.29
CA ARG A 87 4.22 7.16 14.62
C ARG A 87 5.13 8.27 15.12
N ARG A 88 6.43 8.17 14.89
CA ARG A 88 7.42 9.14 15.35
C ARG A 88 7.46 10.40 14.51
N GLU A 89 7.44 10.24 13.17
CA GLU A 89 7.75 11.35 12.25
C GLU A 89 6.50 12.00 11.63
N ILE A 90 5.44 11.25 11.41
CA ILE A 90 4.27 11.71 10.65
C ILE A 90 3.09 12.03 11.58
N VAL A 91 2.70 11.08 12.42
CA VAL A 91 1.48 11.21 13.25
C VAL A 91 1.44 12.50 14.09
N PRO A 92 2.52 12.92 14.77
CA PRO A 92 2.49 14.16 15.55
C PRO A 92 2.22 15.41 14.72
N ARG A 93 2.58 15.39 13.43
CA ARG A 93 2.42 16.49 12.48
C ARG A 93 1.07 16.54 11.78
N LEU A 94 0.21 15.52 11.99
CA LEU A 94 -1.12 15.48 11.38
C LEU A 94 -2.15 16.36 12.12
N LYS A 95 -1.85 16.77 13.35
CA LYS A 95 -2.75 17.64 14.12
C LYS A 95 -2.91 18.97 13.37
N ASN A 96 -4.17 19.39 13.18
CA ASN A 96 -4.54 20.62 12.47
C ASN A 96 -4.19 20.62 10.96
N ILE A 97 -3.99 19.47 10.35
CA ILE A 97 -3.86 19.41 8.89
C ILE A 97 -5.17 19.86 8.24
N GLY A 98 -5.08 20.81 7.30
CA GLY A 98 -6.25 21.33 6.58
C GLY A 98 -6.74 20.39 5.48
N GLY A 99 -7.93 20.67 4.96
CA GLY A 99 -8.40 20.05 3.71
C GLY A 99 -7.51 20.47 2.53
N ASN A 100 -7.46 19.61 1.50
CA ASN A 100 -6.64 19.83 0.29
C ASN A 100 -5.15 20.04 0.56
N ALA A 101 -4.63 19.44 1.63
CA ALA A 101 -3.22 19.55 2.02
C ALA A 101 -2.25 18.87 1.03
N GLY A 102 -2.75 17.97 0.17
CA GLY A 102 -1.97 17.20 -0.78
C GLY A 102 -1.93 17.82 -2.18
N SER A 103 -0.77 17.70 -2.83
CA SER A 103 -0.57 18.01 -4.25
C SER A 103 0.33 16.96 -4.87
N PHE A 104 0.30 16.81 -6.19
CA PHE A 104 1.21 15.92 -6.88
C PHE A 104 1.62 16.46 -8.24
N ARG A 105 2.72 15.96 -8.77
CA ARG A 105 3.14 16.13 -10.17
C ARG A 105 3.64 14.81 -10.72
N ILE A 106 3.40 14.60 -11.99
CA ILE A 106 4.02 13.50 -12.75
C ILE A 106 5.45 13.92 -13.07
N LEU A 107 6.42 13.08 -12.71
CA LEU A 107 7.84 13.33 -13.03
C LEU A 107 8.10 12.92 -14.47
N GLN A 108 7.65 11.72 -14.83
CA GLN A 108 7.56 11.18 -16.18
C GLN A 108 6.52 10.06 -16.20
N LYS A 109 6.26 9.45 -17.36
CA LYS A 109 5.27 8.39 -17.47
C LYS A 109 5.53 7.27 -16.46
N GLY A 110 4.54 7.01 -15.60
CA GLY A 110 4.61 5.97 -14.57
C GLY A 110 5.40 6.37 -13.30
N SER A 111 5.70 7.65 -13.12
CA SER A 111 6.36 8.12 -11.89
C SER A 111 5.72 9.39 -11.35
N ILE A 112 5.73 9.54 -10.03
CA ILE A 112 5.02 10.61 -9.33
C ILE A 112 5.86 11.21 -8.23
N CYS A 113 5.69 12.51 -8.01
CA CYS A 113 6.10 13.19 -6.78
C CYS A 113 4.86 13.78 -6.12
N ALA A 114 4.58 13.36 -4.90
CA ALA A 114 3.47 13.88 -4.11
C ALA A 114 4.00 14.64 -2.89
N ARG A 115 3.26 15.68 -2.47
CA ARG A 115 3.60 16.51 -1.32
C ARG A 115 2.37 16.74 -0.48
N TRP A 116 2.54 16.75 0.84
CA TRP A 116 1.49 17.09 1.80
C TRP A 116 2.01 18.14 2.77
N LYS A 117 1.30 19.25 2.87
CA LYS A 117 1.54 20.23 3.92
C LYS A 117 0.94 19.71 5.22
N LEU A 118 1.78 19.52 6.22
CA LEU A 118 1.39 19.00 7.52
C LEU A 118 0.92 20.15 8.47
N GLY A 119 0.33 19.77 9.58
CA GLY A 119 -0.28 20.74 10.50
C GLY A 119 0.71 21.63 11.25
N ASP A 120 1.98 21.23 11.35
CA ASP A 120 3.09 22.03 11.89
C ASP A 120 3.80 22.89 10.84
N GLY A 121 3.27 22.92 9.61
CA GLY A 121 3.87 23.66 8.49
C GLY A 121 4.94 22.90 7.72
N SER A 122 5.42 21.76 8.22
CA SER A 122 6.37 20.90 7.50
C SER A 122 5.73 20.27 6.27
N GLN A 123 6.54 19.74 5.36
CA GLN A 123 6.08 19.04 4.16
C GLN A 123 6.54 17.58 4.18
N LEU A 124 5.61 16.65 4.04
CA LEU A 124 5.90 15.26 3.72
C LEU A 124 5.96 15.11 2.21
N ILE A 125 7.01 14.52 1.70
CA ILE A 125 7.27 14.43 0.26
C ILE A 125 7.56 12.98 -0.11
N LEU A 126 6.88 12.50 -1.14
CA LEU A 126 7.08 11.17 -1.73
C LEU A 126 7.56 11.34 -3.17
N ALA A 127 8.59 10.58 -3.57
CA ALA A 127 8.83 10.27 -4.98
C ALA A 127 8.71 8.76 -5.17
N ALA A 128 8.01 8.35 -6.22
CA ALA A 128 7.83 6.94 -6.56
C ALA A 128 7.94 6.72 -8.07
N ASN A 129 8.65 5.66 -8.41
CA ASN A 129 8.73 5.13 -9.76
C ASN A 129 7.95 3.81 -9.82
N LEU A 130 6.87 3.80 -10.56
CA LEU A 130 5.95 2.67 -10.73
C LEU A 130 6.22 1.91 -12.04
N THR A 131 7.48 1.92 -12.50
CA THR A 131 7.91 1.25 -13.72
C THR A 131 9.13 0.36 -13.48
N ASP A 132 9.40 -0.52 -14.44
CA ASP A 132 10.55 -1.41 -14.50
C ASP A 132 11.85 -0.74 -15.02
N ARG A 133 11.80 0.57 -15.29
CA ARG A 133 12.93 1.36 -15.79
C ARG A 133 13.31 2.46 -14.80
N PRO A 134 14.60 2.78 -14.67
CA PRO A 134 15.00 3.88 -13.81
C PRO A 134 14.56 5.23 -14.39
N ILE A 135 14.28 6.18 -13.52
CA ILE A 135 13.95 7.55 -13.92
C ILE A 135 15.08 8.56 -13.65
N GLY A 136 16.17 8.11 -13.04
CA GLY A 136 17.33 8.94 -12.75
C GLY A 136 17.19 9.73 -11.44
N ARG A 137 17.94 10.83 -11.33
CA ARG A 137 17.97 11.64 -10.11
C ARG A 137 16.70 12.48 -9.95
N VAL A 138 16.13 12.40 -8.76
CA VAL A 138 14.94 13.18 -8.35
C VAL A 138 15.25 13.88 -7.02
N PRO A 139 16.01 14.97 -7.04
CA PRO A 139 16.37 15.67 -5.81
C PRO A 139 15.12 16.22 -5.12
N LEU A 140 14.96 15.87 -3.87
CA LEU A 140 13.88 16.38 -3.03
C LEU A 140 14.48 17.09 -1.80
N PRO A 141 13.85 18.18 -1.35
CA PRO A 141 14.29 18.86 -0.16
C PRO A 141 14.02 18.03 1.11
N GLY A 142 14.68 18.43 2.19
CA GLY A 142 14.47 17.88 3.52
C GLY A 142 15.25 16.60 3.80
N ARG A 143 14.96 16.01 4.96
CA ARG A 143 15.62 14.81 5.47
C ARG A 143 14.93 13.56 4.94
N ARG A 144 15.72 12.57 4.47
CA ARG A 144 15.22 11.25 4.11
C ARG A 144 14.64 10.55 5.34
N LEU A 145 13.38 10.09 5.22
CA LEU A 145 12.73 9.26 6.23
C LEU A 145 12.94 7.77 5.96
N TRP A 146 12.74 7.40 4.69
CA TRP A 146 12.82 6.01 4.25
C TRP A 146 12.96 5.93 2.74
N SER A 147 13.56 4.83 2.25
CA SER A 147 13.63 4.54 0.81
C SER A 147 13.72 3.04 0.53
N ALA A 148 13.26 2.64 -0.65
CA ALA A 148 13.51 1.34 -1.26
C ALA A 148 13.72 1.52 -2.76
N GLY A 149 14.66 0.79 -3.36
CA GLY A 149 14.99 0.93 -4.78
C GLY A 149 15.50 2.31 -5.19
N ALA A 150 16.03 3.07 -4.22
CA ALA A 150 16.64 4.39 -4.41
C ALA A 150 17.95 4.46 -3.62
N ASP A 151 18.91 5.21 -4.12
CA ASP A 151 20.20 5.42 -3.46
C ASP A 151 20.26 6.76 -2.71
N ASP A 152 21.39 6.99 -2.01
CA ASP A 152 21.61 8.22 -1.23
C ASP A 152 21.81 9.47 -2.10
N ASN A 153 22.01 9.31 -3.41
CA ASN A 153 22.15 10.40 -4.38
C ASN A 153 20.84 10.81 -5.04
N ASP A 154 19.69 10.43 -4.44
CA ASP A 154 18.35 10.65 -4.98
C ASP A 154 18.09 9.97 -6.34
N TYR A 155 18.85 8.93 -6.67
CA TYR A 155 18.58 8.14 -7.87
C TYR A 155 17.41 7.19 -7.61
N LEU A 156 16.37 7.31 -8.42
CA LEU A 156 15.16 6.52 -8.31
C LEU A 156 15.16 5.42 -9.37
N GLY A 157 15.56 4.23 -8.94
CA GLY A 157 15.61 3.02 -9.77
C GLY A 157 14.23 2.46 -10.12
N PRO A 158 14.17 1.30 -10.81
CA PRO A 158 12.92 0.59 -11.06
C PRO A 158 12.20 0.29 -9.73
N TRP A 159 10.87 0.55 -9.70
CA TRP A 159 10.00 0.33 -8.53
C TRP A 159 10.49 1.04 -7.26
N GLY A 160 11.37 2.04 -7.46
CA GLY A 160 11.97 2.80 -6.37
C GLY A 160 10.98 3.78 -5.74
N VAL A 161 11.15 3.99 -4.45
CA VAL A 161 10.38 4.97 -3.69
C VAL A 161 11.23 5.57 -2.58
N PHE A 162 11.04 6.85 -2.31
CA PHE A 162 11.57 7.46 -1.11
C PHE A 162 10.64 8.54 -0.54
N TRP A 163 10.77 8.71 0.78
CA TRP A 163 10.02 9.68 1.55
C TRP A 163 10.98 10.64 2.24
N ASN A 164 10.71 11.94 2.09
CA ASN A 164 11.41 13.00 2.80
C ASN A 164 10.46 13.78 3.69
N ILE A 165 11.00 14.37 4.73
CA ILE A 165 10.35 15.40 5.53
C ILE A 165 11.14 16.71 5.43
N GLU A 166 10.51 17.76 4.97
CA GLU A 166 11.06 19.12 4.93
C GLU A 166 10.44 19.92 6.08
N VAL A 167 11.26 20.24 7.06
CA VAL A 167 10.86 21.10 8.17
C VAL A 167 11.08 22.55 7.73
N VAL A 168 10.01 23.30 7.64
CA VAL A 168 10.11 24.77 7.43
C VAL A 168 10.43 25.36 8.79
N GLU A 169 11.66 25.84 8.98
CA GLU A 169 12.01 26.60 10.17
C GLU A 169 11.06 27.79 10.22
N GLY A 170 10.25 27.85 11.27
CA GLY A 170 9.29 28.92 11.46
C GLY A 170 10.00 30.25 11.47
N VAL A 171 9.54 31.19 10.66
CA VAL A 171 9.86 32.59 10.86
C VAL A 171 9.51 32.89 12.32
N SER A 172 10.53 33.08 13.15
CA SER A 172 10.38 33.58 14.50
C SER A 172 9.60 34.88 14.40
N THR A 173 8.31 34.84 14.72
CA THR A 173 7.54 36.08 14.95
C THR A 173 8.11 36.67 16.22
N GLY A 174 9.12 37.51 16.05
CA GLY A 174 9.59 38.42 17.09
C GLY A 174 8.43 39.26 17.57
N SER A 175 8.10 39.14 18.81
CA SER A 175 7.20 40.01 19.58
C SER A 175 7.86 41.31 19.85
#